data_369c63c36abfe1fa0490e715c2e5c70b
#
_entry.id   369c63c36abfe1fa0490e715c2e5c70b
#
_cell.length_a   1.000
_cell.length_b   1.000
_cell.length_c   1.000
_cell.angle_alpha   90.00
_cell.angle_beta   90.00
_cell.angle_gamma   90.00
#
_symmetry.space_group_name_H-M   'P 1'
#
loop_
_entity.id
_entity.type
_entity.pdbx_description
1 polymer ?
#
loop_
_entity_poly.entity_id
_entity_poly.type
_entity_poly.pdbx_seq_one_letter_code
_entity_poly.pdbx_strand_id
1 'polypeptide(L)'
;MTTSFAIIGCGRVGTALARHLSNAGYKPAGCASRTRESALNAAKAAGAEDAVYDEVGAAAAKAEVVLITTSDQAIAATCQSIAENAGFKQNAAVLHCSGALSSNILSPAHQRGAAIGSMHPLQSFAAVTEENPFVGIKMAIEGEAGAVAQAWKMAEALGADPISIRTEGKTLYHAAAVVASNYLVTLLRLSFDLLKASGVPESEAYGVLKPLIGGTLKNVEQVGIPEALTGPVARGDVATVADHLAAIRKLSPEAADLYTRLGLATIDIATAKGTLSQAAADELIKLFT
;
A
#
# COMPACT_ATOMS: atom_id res chain seq x y z
N MET A 1 31.45 -7.46 -5.36
CA MET A 1 30.75 -8.74 -5.16
C MET A 1 29.26 -8.50 -5.30
N THR A 2 28.53 -9.42 -5.91
CA THR A 2 27.09 -9.30 -6.10
C THR A 2 26.38 -9.64 -4.79
N THR A 3 25.53 -8.72 -4.28
CA THR A 3 24.78 -8.93 -3.04
C THR A 3 23.79 -10.09 -3.18
N SER A 4 23.83 -11.03 -2.25
CA SER A 4 22.94 -12.18 -2.22
C SER A 4 21.68 -11.88 -1.41
N PHE A 5 20.52 -12.40 -1.87
CA PHE A 5 19.27 -12.23 -1.17
C PHE A 5 18.51 -13.55 -0.98
N ALA A 6 17.66 -13.60 0.04
CA ALA A 6 16.70 -14.68 0.26
C ALA A 6 15.28 -14.12 0.40
N ILE A 7 14.31 -14.87 -0.13
CA ILE A 7 12.88 -14.58 0.01
C ILE A 7 12.26 -15.60 0.97
N ILE A 8 11.68 -15.10 2.05
CA ILE A 8 10.96 -15.89 3.04
C ILE A 8 9.47 -15.50 2.97
N GLY A 9 8.67 -16.39 2.36
CA GLY A 9 7.28 -16.11 2.05
C GLY A 9 7.08 -15.76 0.57
N CYS A 10 6.92 -16.77 -0.27
CA CYS A 10 6.87 -16.65 -1.74
C CYS A 10 5.42 -16.42 -2.25
N GLY A 11 4.75 -15.39 -1.69
CA GLY A 11 3.49 -14.88 -2.20
C GLY A 11 3.70 -13.94 -3.41
N ARG A 12 2.68 -13.13 -3.74
CA ARG A 12 2.75 -12.21 -4.89
C ARG A 12 3.94 -11.25 -4.82
N VAL A 13 4.11 -10.57 -3.68
CA VAL A 13 5.21 -9.63 -3.47
C VAL A 13 6.56 -10.35 -3.47
N GLY A 14 6.68 -11.45 -2.72
CA GLY A 14 7.93 -12.23 -2.64
C GLY A 14 8.37 -12.78 -4.00
N THR A 15 7.44 -13.30 -4.80
CA THR A 15 7.74 -13.81 -6.15
C THR A 15 8.15 -12.69 -7.10
N ALA A 16 7.48 -11.53 -7.04
CA ALA A 16 7.85 -10.37 -7.83
C ALA A 16 9.26 -9.87 -7.45
N LEU A 17 9.55 -9.74 -6.15
CA LEU A 17 10.89 -9.36 -5.67
C LEU A 17 11.96 -10.37 -6.11
N ALA A 18 11.68 -11.68 -5.99
CA ALA A 18 12.61 -12.72 -6.44
C ALA A 18 13.02 -12.55 -7.90
N ARG A 19 12.02 -12.39 -8.79
CA ARG A 19 12.22 -12.18 -10.23
C ARG A 19 13.00 -10.91 -10.52
N HIS A 20 12.50 -9.78 -10.05
CA HIS A 20 13.02 -8.49 -10.51
C HIS A 20 14.33 -8.08 -9.83
N LEU A 21 14.61 -8.55 -8.61
CA LEU A 21 15.95 -8.42 -8.01
C LEU A 21 16.99 -9.28 -8.74
N SER A 22 16.64 -10.51 -9.13
CA SER A 22 17.52 -11.34 -9.94
C SER A 22 17.82 -10.68 -11.29
N ASN A 23 16.79 -10.15 -11.97
CA ASN A 23 16.97 -9.42 -13.23
C ASN A 23 17.82 -8.15 -13.07
N ALA A 24 17.78 -7.51 -11.89
CA ALA A 24 18.60 -6.36 -11.53
C ALA A 24 20.04 -6.72 -11.10
N GLY A 25 20.41 -8.00 -11.18
CA GLY A 25 21.77 -8.48 -10.91
C GLY A 25 22.05 -8.89 -9.47
N TYR A 26 21.05 -8.92 -8.58
CA TYR A 26 21.18 -9.51 -7.25
C TYR A 26 21.20 -11.04 -7.36
N LYS A 27 21.97 -11.71 -6.48
CA LYS A 27 22.10 -13.17 -6.49
C LYS A 27 21.02 -13.81 -5.62
N PRO A 28 20.04 -14.55 -6.19
CA PRO A 28 19.10 -15.32 -5.38
C PRO A 28 19.86 -16.46 -4.67
N ALA A 29 19.78 -16.50 -3.33
CA ALA A 29 20.49 -17.46 -2.50
C ALA A 29 19.55 -18.40 -1.73
N GLY A 30 18.27 -18.05 -1.62
CA GLY A 30 17.28 -18.89 -0.96
C GLY A 30 15.84 -18.41 -1.18
N CYS A 31 14.96 -19.35 -1.44
CA CYS A 31 13.52 -19.18 -1.44
C CYS A 31 12.91 -20.20 -0.49
N ALA A 32 12.13 -19.75 0.50
CA ALA A 32 11.39 -20.62 1.41
C ALA A 32 9.97 -20.08 1.63
N SER A 33 9.01 -20.97 1.73
CA SER A 33 7.61 -20.63 1.92
C SER A 33 6.88 -21.77 2.64
N ARG A 34 5.66 -21.49 3.13
CA ARG A 34 4.80 -22.48 3.76
C ARG A 34 4.55 -23.73 2.88
N THR A 35 4.49 -23.54 1.58
CA THR A 35 4.42 -24.62 0.60
C THR A 35 5.65 -24.64 -0.27
N ARG A 36 6.20 -25.84 -0.52
CA ARG A 36 7.37 -26.02 -1.41
C ARG A 36 7.06 -25.53 -2.84
N GLU A 37 5.83 -25.70 -3.30
CA GLU A 37 5.37 -25.20 -4.59
C GLU A 37 5.55 -23.69 -4.74
N SER A 38 5.12 -22.91 -3.73
CA SER A 38 5.29 -21.45 -3.75
C SER A 38 6.76 -21.04 -3.76
N ALA A 39 7.63 -21.75 -2.99
CA ALA A 39 9.05 -21.49 -2.97
C ALA A 39 9.69 -21.80 -4.34
N LEU A 40 9.31 -22.93 -4.96
CA LEU A 40 9.79 -23.32 -6.29
C LEU A 40 9.35 -22.32 -7.37
N ASN A 41 8.11 -21.83 -7.32
CA ASN A 41 7.61 -20.83 -8.27
C ASN A 41 8.40 -19.51 -8.17
N ALA A 42 8.73 -19.06 -6.97
CA ALA A 42 9.56 -17.87 -6.77
C ALA A 42 11.02 -18.10 -7.23
N ALA A 43 11.59 -19.27 -6.92
CA ALA A 43 12.94 -19.64 -7.36
C ALA A 43 13.05 -19.74 -8.89
N LYS A 44 12.06 -20.34 -9.56
CA LYS A 44 11.94 -20.34 -11.02
C LYS A 44 11.84 -18.94 -11.60
N ALA A 45 11.02 -18.08 -10.99
CA ALA A 45 10.91 -16.69 -11.40
C ALA A 45 12.23 -15.92 -11.30
N ALA A 46 13.10 -16.32 -10.37
CA ALA A 46 14.45 -15.76 -10.16
C ALA A 46 15.55 -16.46 -10.99
N GLY A 47 15.24 -17.52 -11.74
CA GLY A 47 16.23 -18.33 -12.46
C GLY A 47 17.19 -19.08 -11.52
N ALA A 48 16.73 -19.52 -10.35
CA ALA A 48 17.54 -20.14 -9.30
C ALA A 48 16.82 -21.34 -8.66
N GLU A 49 16.44 -22.31 -9.47
CA GLU A 49 15.62 -23.46 -9.05
C GLU A 49 16.29 -24.30 -7.95
N ASP A 50 17.62 -24.30 -7.89
CA ASP A 50 18.40 -25.00 -6.85
C ASP A 50 18.38 -24.25 -5.49
N ALA A 51 17.90 -23.02 -5.43
CA ALA A 51 17.84 -22.20 -4.23
C ALA A 51 16.52 -22.36 -3.44
N VAL A 52 15.89 -23.52 -3.48
CA VAL A 52 14.65 -23.83 -2.76
C VAL A 52 14.97 -24.56 -1.47
N TYR A 53 14.42 -24.06 -0.36
CA TYR A 53 14.61 -24.62 0.98
C TYR A 53 13.26 -24.91 1.63
N ASP A 54 13.18 -26.03 2.35
CA ASP A 54 11.99 -26.34 3.15
C ASP A 54 12.01 -25.57 4.49
N GLU A 55 13.22 -25.31 5.02
CA GLU A 55 13.42 -24.59 6.27
C GLU A 55 13.78 -23.12 6.01
N VAL A 56 13.01 -22.20 6.60
CA VAL A 56 13.21 -20.75 6.44
C VAL A 56 14.58 -20.28 6.91
N GLY A 57 15.12 -20.91 7.98
CA GLY A 57 16.43 -20.60 8.51
C GLY A 57 17.56 -21.01 7.56
N ALA A 58 17.43 -22.15 6.88
CA ALA A 58 18.43 -22.63 5.91
C ALA A 58 18.52 -21.68 4.70
N ALA A 59 17.39 -21.13 4.24
CA ALA A 59 17.35 -20.11 3.19
C ALA A 59 17.98 -18.78 3.67
N ALA A 60 17.60 -18.30 4.84
CA ALA A 60 18.08 -17.05 5.42
C ALA A 60 19.60 -17.04 5.63
N ALA A 61 20.16 -18.13 6.14
CA ALA A 61 21.60 -18.27 6.40
C ALA A 61 22.49 -18.18 5.15
N LYS A 62 21.92 -18.23 3.94
CA LYS A 62 22.68 -18.13 2.67
C LYS A 62 22.80 -16.70 2.15
N ALA A 63 22.01 -15.75 2.68
CA ALA A 63 21.86 -14.43 2.10
C ALA A 63 22.48 -13.31 2.94
N GLU A 64 22.91 -12.25 2.29
CA GLU A 64 23.32 -10.98 2.90
C GLU A 64 22.12 -10.08 3.16
N VAL A 65 21.05 -10.24 2.36
CA VAL A 65 19.76 -9.57 2.56
C VAL A 65 18.65 -10.62 2.65
N VAL A 66 17.89 -10.60 3.73
CA VAL A 66 16.74 -11.50 3.93
C VAL A 66 15.47 -10.67 3.86
N LEU A 67 14.59 -11.02 2.90
CA LEU A 67 13.30 -10.37 2.69
C LEU A 67 12.18 -11.27 3.25
N ILE A 68 11.58 -10.88 4.37
CA ILE A 68 10.44 -11.57 4.97
C ILE A 68 9.16 -10.96 4.36
N THR A 69 8.58 -11.69 3.41
CA THR A 69 7.42 -11.30 2.62
C THR A 69 6.20 -12.16 2.92
N THR A 70 6.13 -12.70 4.12
CA THR A 70 4.96 -13.41 4.66
C THR A 70 3.81 -12.42 4.94
N SER A 71 2.63 -12.94 5.32
CA SER A 71 1.56 -12.08 5.85
C SER A 71 2.02 -11.36 7.13
N ASP A 72 1.46 -10.19 7.40
CA ASP A 72 1.84 -9.34 8.55
C ASP A 72 1.81 -10.14 9.88
N GLN A 73 0.79 -10.98 10.07
CA GLN A 73 0.63 -11.82 11.25
C GLN A 73 1.74 -12.87 11.44
N ALA A 74 2.42 -13.24 10.36
CA ALA A 74 3.46 -14.27 10.38
C ALA A 74 4.89 -13.71 10.47
N ILE A 75 5.12 -12.41 10.25
CA ILE A 75 6.45 -11.80 10.19
C ILE A 75 7.24 -12.05 11.48
N ALA A 76 6.64 -11.75 12.64
CA ALA A 76 7.30 -11.91 13.94
C ALA A 76 7.71 -13.35 14.20
N ALA A 77 6.78 -14.28 14.05
CA ALA A 77 7.02 -15.70 14.29
C ALA A 77 8.07 -16.28 13.31
N THR A 78 8.02 -15.85 12.04
CA THR A 78 9.01 -16.25 11.03
C THR A 78 10.41 -15.74 11.39
N CYS A 79 10.55 -14.47 11.77
CA CYS A 79 11.82 -13.89 12.20
C CYS A 79 12.38 -14.60 13.43
N GLN A 80 11.53 -14.87 14.42
CA GLN A 80 11.90 -15.61 15.64
C GLN A 80 12.39 -17.02 15.32
N SER A 81 11.66 -17.76 14.48
CA SER A 81 12.04 -19.11 14.07
C SER A 81 13.39 -19.14 13.36
N ILE A 82 13.69 -18.18 12.50
CA ILE A 82 14.99 -18.07 11.84
C ILE A 82 16.09 -17.81 12.89
N ALA A 83 15.86 -16.87 13.81
CA ALA A 83 16.83 -16.49 14.83
C ALA A 83 17.17 -17.64 15.79
N GLU A 84 16.20 -18.51 16.10
CA GLU A 84 16.37 -19.65 17.00
C GLU A 84 17.10 -20.84 16.36
N ASN A 85 16.82 -21.14 15.09
CA ASN A 85 17.26 -22.39 14.46
C ASN A 85 18.56 -22.28 13.67
N ALA A 86 18.66 -21.38 12.69
CA ALA A 86 19.84 -21.28 11.82
C ALA A 86 20.50 -19.91 11.90
N GLY A 87 19.76 -18.91 12.37
CA GLY A 87 20.22 -17.54 12.46
C GLY A 87 20.34 -16.83 11.12
N PHE A 88 20.83 -15.62 11.19
CA PHE A 88 21.15 -14.78 10.04
C PHE A 88 22.66 -14.70 9.88
N LYS A 89 23.15 -14.41 8.67
CA LYS A 89 24.56 -14.06 8.51
C LYS A 89 24.91 -12.85 9.38
N GLN A 90 26.14 -12.83 9.87
CA GLN A 90 26.65 -11.66 10.58
C GLN A 90 26.56 -10.43 9.69
N ASN A 91 26.02 -9.32 10.22
CA ASN A 91 25.77 -8.06 9.51
C ASN A 91 24.79 -8.18 8.31
N ALA A 92 23.96 -9.21 8.26
CA ALA A 92 22.90 -9.29 7.26
C ALA A 92 21.91 -8.14 7.44
N ALA A 93 21.30 -7.71 6.34
CA ALA A 93 20.12 -6.85 6.39
C ALA A 93 18.87 -7.72 6.37
N VAL A 94 18.01 -7.57 7.36
CA VAL A 94 16.71 -8.27 7.43
C VAL A 94 15.60 -7.27 7.25
N LEU A 95 14.82 -7.45 6.20
CA LEU A 95 13.77 -6.54 5.77
C LEU A 95 12.43 -7.25 5.73
N HIS A 96 11.35 -6.55 6.08
CA HIS A 96 9.99 -6.99 5.75
C HIS A 96 9.31 -6.00 4.81
N CYS A 97 8.20 -6.45 4.18
CA CYS A 97 7.45 -5.65 3.22
C CYS A 97 6.09 -5.18 3.74
N SER A 98 5.78 -5.32 5.03
CA SER A 98 4.53 -4.78 5.61
C SER A 98 4.49 -3.26 5.53
N GLY A 99 3.34 -2.71 5.14
CA GLY A 99 3.06 -1.28 5.19
C GLY A 99 2.70 -0.79 6.59
N ALA A 100 2.14 -1.66 7.43
CA ALA A 100 1.60 -1.31 8.74
C ALA A 100 2.59 -1.48 9.89
N LEU A 101 3.43 -2.53 9.84
CA LEU A 101 4.33 -2.91 10.92
C LEU A 101 5.67 -2.17 10.81
N SER A 102 6.20 -1.74 11.94
CA SER A 102 7.54 -1.16 11.99
C SER A 102 8.63 -2.26 11.97
N SER A 103 9.85 -1.88 11.56
CA SER A 103 11.01 -2.78 11.57
C SER A 103 11.32 -3.38 12.95
N ASN A 104 10.86 -2.77 14.03
CA ASN A 104 11.06 -3.28 15.39
C ASN A 104 10.50 -4.71 15.60
N ILE A 105 9.55 -5.14 14.77
CA ILE A 105 9.02 -6.52 14.79
C ILE A 105 10.10 -7.56 14.46
N LEU A 106 11.20 -7.13 13.84
CA LEU A 106 12.36 -7.96 13.51
C LEU A 106 13.44 -7.98 14.62
N SER A 107 13.10 -7.53 15.84
CA SER A 107 14.03 -7.53 16.98
C SER A 107 14.77 -8.84 17.23
N PRO A 108 14.21 -10.06 16.97
CA PRO A 108 14.98 -11.30 17.05
C PRO A 108 16.18 -11.36 16.10
N ALA A 109 16.07 -10.79 14.89
CA ALA A 109 17.20 -10.70 13.96
C ALA A 109 18.24 -9.69 14.43
N HIS A 110 17.83 -8.54 14.98
CA HIS A 110 18.72 -7.55 15.57
C HIS A 110 19.56 -8.16 16.71
N GLN A 111 18.95 -8.97 17.58
CA GLN A 111 19.65 -9.66 18.68
C GLN A 111 20.69 -10.67 18.18
N ARG A 112 20.61 -11.10 16.93
CA ARG A 112 21.59 -11.95 16.24
C ARG A 112 22.63 -11.18 15.44
N GLY A 113 22.67 -9.84 15.56
CA GLY A 113 23.64 -8.97 14.90
C GLY A 113 23.29 -8.60 13.45
N ALA A 114 22.05 -8.80 13.03
CA ALA A 114 21.56 -8.32 11.76
C ALA A 114 21.04 -6.87 11.90
N ALA A 115 21.17 -6.07 10.84
CA ALA A 115 20.48 -4.78 10.74
C ALA A 115 19.04 -5.00 10.30
N ILE A 116 18.08 -4.35 10.95
CA ILE A 116 16.65 -4.54 10.68
C ILE A 116 16.03 -3.33 9.98
N GLY A 117 15.10 -3.60 9.08
CA GLY A 117 14.41 -2.55 8.33
C GLY A 117 13.11 -3.03 7.68
N SER A 118 12.45 -2.10 7.04
CA SER A 118 11.25 -2.33 6.25
C SER A 118 11.39 -1.68 4.88
N MET A 119 10.91 -2.35 3.85
CA MET A 119 10.89 -1.90 2.46
C MET A 119 9.50 -2.20 1.88
N HIS A 120 8.57 -1.25 2.00
CA HIS A 120 7.17 -1.42 1.60
C HIS A 120 6.91 -0.82 0.21
N PRO A 121 6.60 -1.65 -0.81
CA PRO A 121 6.14 -1.15 -2.11
C PRO A 121 4.74 -0.55 -1.96
N LEU A 122 4.59 0.74 -2.25
CA LEU A 122 3.29 1.43 -2.21
C LEU A 122 2.50 1.14 -3.49
N GLN A 123 2.03 -0.10 -3.62
CA GLN A 123 1.33 -0.60 -4.81
C GLN A 123 0.35 -1.71 -4.43
N SER A 124 -0.72 -1.84 -5.22
CA SER A 124 -1.66 -2.95 -5.13
C SER A 124 -1.20 -4.11 -6.03
N PHE A 125 -0.87 -5.25 -5.43
CA PHE A 125 -0.44 -6.46 -6.14
C PHE A 125 -1.65 -7.39 -6.39
N ALA A 126 -2.44 -7.10 -7.42
CA ALA A 126 -3.64 -7.89 -7.75
C ALA A 126 -3.29 -9.26 -8.36
N ALA A 127 -2.26 -9.33 -9.19
CA ALA A 127 -1.79 -10.56 -9.85
C ALA A 127 -0.26 -10.57 -9.96
N VAL A 128 0.34 -11.75 -10.19
CA VAL A 128 1.75 -11.86 -10.60
C VAL A 128 1.79 -11.63 -12.12
N THR A 129 2.44 -10.55 -12.54
CA THR A 129 2.64 -10.21 -13.95
C THR A 129 4.10 -10.42 -14.34
N GLU A 130 4.39 -10.48 -15.64
CA GLU A 130 5.77 -10.48 -16.14
C GLU A 130 6.38 -9.08 -16.13
N GLU A 131 5.53 -8.06 -16.24
CA GLU A 131 5.94 -6.65 -16.12
C GLU A 131 6.45 -6.36 -14.71
N ASN A 132 7.45 -5.50 -14.63
CA ASN A 132 8.01 -5.10 -13.34
C ASN A 132 7.05 -4.15 -12.60
N PRO A 133 6.38 -4.61 -11.53
CA PRO A 133 5.39 -3.82 -10.81
C PRO A 133 6.01 -2.72 -9.93
N PHE A 134 7.34 -2.68 -9.84
CA PHE A 134 8.05 -1.72 -8.99
C PHE A 134 8.45 -0.46 -9.73
N VAL A 135 8.45 -0.46 -11.06
CA VAL A 135 8.87 0.71 -11.86
C VAL A 135 7.94 1.91 -11.59
N GLY A 136 8.55 3.02 -11.17
CA GLY A 136 7.86 4.30 -10.94
C GLY A 136 6.97 4.37 -9.70
N ILE A 137 6.89 3.30 -8.89
CA ILE A 137 6.16 3.37 -7.62
C ILE A 137 7.04 3.93 -6.50
N LYS A 138 6.41 4.50 -5.47
CA LYS A 138 7.13 4.83 -4.22
C LYS A 138 7.38 3.57 -3.41
N MET A 139 8.57 3.48 -2.81
CA MET A 139 8.95 2.42 -1.90
C MET A 139 9.34 3.00 -0.56
N ALA A 140 8.49 2.81 0.45
CA ALA A 140 8.71 3.40 1.77
C ALA A 140 9.70 2.55 2.58
N ILE A 141 10.73 3.20 3.11
CA ILE A 141 11.85 2.57 3.79
C ILE A 141 12.02 3.20 5.18
N GLU A 142 12.22 2.35 6.19
CA GLU A 142 12.59 2.74 7.53
C GLU A 142 13.39 1.63 8.22
N GLY A 143 14.08 1.95 9.32
CA GLY A 143 14.85 1.02 10.11
C GLY A 143 16.26 1.50 10.42
N GLU A 144 17.15 0.56 10.70
CA GLU A 144 18.56 0.81 11.00
C GLU A 144 19.38 1.15 9.75
N ALA A 145 20.40 1.96 9.91
CA ALA A 145 21.18 2.51 8.79
C ALA A 145 21.70 1.44 7.80
N GLY A 146 22.16 0.29 8.29
CA GLY A 146 22.64 -0.80 7.46
C GLY A 146 21.55 -1.43 6.59
N ALA A 147 20.37 -1.66 7.18
CA ALA A 147 19.20 -2.18 6.48
C ALA A 147 18.61 -1.17 5.51
N VAL A 148 18.48 0.08 5.92
CA VAL A 148 18.00 1.20 5.07
C VAL A 148 18.89 1.35 3.84
N ALA A 149 20.21 1.31 3.98
CA ALA A 149 21.12 1.45 2.85
C ALA A 149 20.97 0.30 1.82
N GLN A 150 20.71 -0.93 2.28
CA GLN A 150 20.44 -2.07 1.38
C GLN A 150 19.06 -1.94 0.72
N ALA A 151 18.02 -1.61 1.49
CA ALA A 151 16.68 -1.42 0.99
C ALA A 151 16.62 -0.33 -0.09
N TRP A 152 17.34 0.77 0.12
CA TRP A 152 17.43 1.89 -0.83
C TRP A 152 18.01 1.45 -2.17
N LYS A 153 19.17 0.78 -2.15
CA LYS A 153 19.81 0.25 -3.35
C LYS A 153 18.92 -0.75 -4.09
N MET A 154 18.22 -1.62 -3.34
CA MET A 154 17.30 -2.58 -3.94
C MET A 154 16.09 -1.90 -4.58
N ALA A 155 15.53 -0.87 -3.95
CA ALA A 155 14.41 -0.10 -4.50
C ALA A 155 14.81 0.58 -5.81
N GLU A 156 15.95 1.28 -5.85
CA GLU A 156 16.48 1.93 -7.06
C GLU A 156 16.74 0.89 -8.18
N ALA A 157 17.33 -0.24 -7.84
CA ALA A 157 17.60 -1.31 -8.80
C ALA A 157 16.32 -1.94 -9.39
N LEU A 158 15.23 -1.91 -8.63
CA LEU A 158 13.90 -2.32 -9.09
C LEU A 158 13.21 -1.26 -9.96
N GLY A 159 13.77 -0.05 -10.09
CA GLY A 159 13.15 1.07 -10.79
C GLY A 159 12.08 1.79 -9.96
N ALA A 160 12.02 1.52 -8.65
CA ALA A 160 11.15 2.25 -7.73
C ALA A 160 11.82 3.55 -7.27
N ASP A 161 11.02 4.47 -6.74
CA ASP A 161 11.46 5.72 -6.15
C ASP A 161 11.39 5.59 -4.61
N PRO A 162 12.54 5.37 -3.92
CA PRO A 162 12.54 5.16 -2.48
C PRO A 162 12.25 6.47 -1.72
N ILE A 163 11.48 6.34 -0.64
CA ILE A 163 11.20 7.43 0.31
C ILE A 163 11.49 6.96 1.74
N SER A 164 12.05 7.84 2.53
CA SER A 164 12.24 7.58 3.96
C SER A 164 10.99 7.97 4.74
N ILE A 165 10.57 7.09 5.65
CA ILE A 165 9.53 7.38 6.65
C ILE A 165 10.09 7.15 8.05
N ARG A 166 9.50 7.78 9.06
CA ARG A 166 9.87 7.51 10.45
C ARG A 166 9.27 6.19 10.91
N THR A 167 10.02 5.42 11.67
CA THR A 167 9.58 4.12 12.21
C THR A 167 8.27 4.26 13.01
N GLU A 168 8.14 5.31 13.83
CA GLU A 168 6.94 5.62 14.61
C GLU A 168 5.76 6.08 13.75
N GLY A 169 6.04 6.59 12.54
CA GLY A 169 5.04 7.05 11.57
C GLY A 169 4.40 5.94 10.75
N LYS A 170 4.88 4.71 10.83
CA LYS A 170 4.49 3.60 9.95
C LYS A 170 2.98 3.34 9.92
N THR A 171 2.33 3.36 11.08
CA THR A 171 0.88 3.14 11.17
C THR A 171 0.09 4.22 10.44
N LEU A 172 0.45 5.51 10.62
CA LEU A 172 -0.22 6.61 9.92
C LEU A 172 0.06 6.60 8.42
N TYR A 173 1.29 6.27 8.02
CA TYR A 173 1.64 6.07 6.62
C TYR A 173 0.75 5.00 5.97
N HIS A 174 0.59 3.84 6.62
CA HIS A 174 -0.26 2.78 6.08
C HIS A 174 -1.74 3.18 6.05
N ALA A 175 -2.24 3.85 7.10
CA ALA A 175 -3.59 4.39 7.12
C ALA A 175 -3.85 5.35 5.95
N ALA A 176 -2.89 6.21 5.61
CA ALA A 176 -2.98 7.09 4.44
C ALA A 176 -3.09 6.29 3.14
N ALA A 177 -2.32 5.21 2.98
CA ALA A 177 -2.41 4.32 1.83
C ALA A 177 -3.79 3.63 1.74
N VAL A 178 -4.34 3.17 2.88
CA VAL A 178 -5.69 2.57 2.96
C VAL A 178 -6.75 3.60 2.53
N VAL A 179 -6.66 4.84 3.01
CA VAL A 179 -7.58 5.91 2.61
C VAL A 179 -7.50 6.17 1.11
N ALA A 180 -6.29 6.30 0.56
CA ALA A 180 -6.09 6.63 -0.84
C ALA A 180 -6.46 5.50 -1.82
N SER A 181 -6.44 4.23 -1.38
CA SER A 181 -6.70 3.06 -2.22
C SER A 181 -7.98 2.33 -1.82
N ASN A 182 -8.02 1.75 -0.63
CA ASN A 182 -9.15 0.89 -0.23
C ASN A 182 -10.45 1.69 -0.05
N TYR A 183 -10.39 2.86 0.58
CA TYR A 183 -11.58 3.69 0.74
C TYR A 183 -12.02 4.36 -0.55
N LEU A 184 -11.11 4.59 -1.51
CA LEU A 184 -11.51 4.97 -2.87
C LEU A 184 -12.42 3.90 -3.51
N VAL A 185 -12.10 2.61 -3.36
CA VAL A 185 -12.97 1.52 -3.84
C VAL A 185 -14.34 1.56 -3.15
N THR A 186 -14.39 1.84 -1.85
CA THR A 186 -15.66 2.00 -1.11
C THR A 186 -16.49 3.19 -1.63
N LEU A 187 -15.84 4.33 -1.92
CA LEU A 187 -16.50 5.50 -2.51
C LEU A 187 -17.04 5.20 -3.91
N LEU A 188 -16.28 4.46 -4.71
CA LEU A 188 -16.74 4.03 -6.05
C LEU A 188 -17.94 3.09 -5.93
N ARG A 189 -17.96 2.17 -4.96
CA ARG A 189 -19.13 1.31 -4.71
C ARG A 189 -20.37 2.15 -4.39
N LEU A 190 -20.27 3.11 -3.47
CA LEU A 190 -21.39 4.03 -3.18
C LEU A 190 -21.86 4.74 -4.44
N SER A 191 -20.92 5.28 -5.24
CA SER A 191 -21.26 5.98 -6.48
C SER A 191 -21.97 5.07 -7.49
N PHE A 192 -21.57 3.81 -7.61
CA PHE A 192 -22.22 2.83 -8.49
C PHE A 192 -23.62 2.46 -8.01
N ASP A 193 -23.83 2.33 -6.70
CA ASP A 193 -25.15 2.05 -6.14
C ASP A 193 -26.12 3.22 -6.40
N LEU A 194 -25.65 4.46 -6.29
CA LEU A 194 -26.43 5.65 -6.62
C LEU A 194 -26.76 5.74 -8.13
N LEU A 195 -25.79 5.44 -9.01
CA LEU A 195 -26.04 5.37 -10.46
C LEU A 195 -27.05 4.29 -10.80
N LYS A 196 -26.93 3.11 -10.20
CA LYS A 196 -27.89 2.02 -10.40
C LYS A 196 -29.32 2.44 -9.99
N ALA A 197 -29.46 3.14 -8.86
CA ALA A 197 -30.74 3.67 -8.41
C ALA A 197 -31.28 4.77 -9.35
N SER A 198 -30.44 5.46 -10.09
CA SER A 198 -30.84 6.45 -11.11
C SER A 198 -31.16 5.83 -12.47
N GLY A 199 -31.04 4.48 -12.63
CA GLY A 199 -31.37 3.77 -13.85
C GLY A 199 -30.17 3.37 -14.74
N VAL A 200 -28.94 3.64 -14.31
CA VAL A 200 -27.73 3.21 -15.05
C VAL A 200 -27.41 1.74 -14.72
N PRO A 201 -27.24 0.85 -15.71
CA PRO A 201 -26.85 -0.53 -15.44
C PRO A 201 -25.52 -0.63 -14.69
N GLU A 202 -25.41 -1.55 -13.74
CA GLU A 202 -24.19 -1.75 -12.93
C GLU A 202 -22.94 -2.02 -13.81
N SER A 203 -23.11 -2.75 -14.91
CA SER A 203 -22.04 -3.04 -15.88
C SER A 203 -21.48 -1.79 -16.57
N GLU A 204 -22.22 -0.70 -16.61
CA GLU A 204 -21.83 0.55 -17.28
C GLU A 204 -21.30 1.60 -16.29
N ALA A 205 -21.54 1.42 -14.98
CA ALA A 205 -21.28 2.43 -13.95
C ALA A 205 -19.83 2.94 -13.96
N TYR A 206 -18.84 2.05 -14.09
CA TYR A 206 -17.44 2.48 -14.19
C TYR A 206 -17.17 3.29 -15.45
N GLY A 207 -17.69 2.85 -16.60
CA GLY A 207 -17.53 3.55 -17.88
C GLY A 207 -18.08 4.98 -17.84
N VAL A 208 -19.25 5.16 -17.23
CA VAL A 208 -19.90 6.46 -17.04
C VAL A 208 -19.05 7.38 -16.15
N LEU A 209 -18.53 6.89 -15.04
CA LEU A 209 -17.78 7.72 -14.08
C LEU A 209 -16.29 7.86 -14.39
N LYS A 210 -15.70 6.98 -15.22
CA LYS A 210 -14.26 6.99 -15.51
C LYS A 210 -13.72 8.35 -15.94
N PRO A 211 -14.35 9.12 -16.85
CA PRO A 211 -13.86 10.45 -17.24
C PRO A 211 -13.89 11.45 -16.08
N LEU A 212 -14.92 11.40 -15.22
CA LEU A 212 -15.05 12.28 -14.05
C LEU A 212 -13.97 11.97 -13.01
N ILE A 213 -13.76 10.68 -12.69
CA ILE A 213 -12.75 10.24 -11.75
C ILE A 213 -11.36 10.67 -12.24
N GLY A 214 -11.04 10.38 -13.51
CA GLY A 214 -9.75 10.77 -14.10
C GLY A 214 -9.53 12.27 -14.11
N GLY A 215 -10.57 13.07 -14.42
CA GLY A 215 -10.52 14.51 -14.36
C GLY A 215 -10.26 15.04 -12.94
N THR A 216 -10.91 14.46 -11.93
CA THR A 216 -10.71 14.82 -10.53
C THR A 216 -9.26 14.55 -10.08
N LEU A 217 -8.72 13.37 -10.37
CA LEU A 217 -7.33 13.02 -10.03
C LEU A 217 -6.34 13.93 -10.73
N LYS A 218 -6.57 14.23 -12.02
CA LYS A 218 -5.74 15.18 -12.78
C LYS A 218 -5.78 16.58 -12.19
N ASN A 219 -6.95 17.06 -11.74
CA ASN A 219 -7.05 18.36 -11.09
C ASN A 219 -6.26 18.40 -9.78
N VAL A 220 -6.34 17.34 -8.95
CA VAL A 220 -5.54 17.24 -7.72
C VAL A 220 -4.03 17.28 -8.03
N GLU A 221 -3.59 16.60 -9.09
CA GLU A 221 -2.19 16.61 -9.54
C GLU A 221 -1.74 18.01 -10.00
N GLN A 222 -2.61 18.73 -10.71
CA GLN A 222 -2.25 20.01 -11.33
C GLN A 222 -2.30 21.20 -10.36
N VAL A 223 -3.32 21.25 -9.50
CA VAL A 223 -3.59 22.42 -8.65
C VAL A 223 -3.62 22.10 -7.16
N GLY A 224 -3.52 20.81 -6.77
CA GLY A 224 -3.53 20.40 -5.38
C GLY A 224 -4.90 20.49 -4.70
N ILE A 225 -4.92 20.23 -3.41
CA ILE A 225 -6.07 20.41 -2.52
C ILE A 225 -5.79 21.70 -1.71
N PRO A 226 -6.74 22.66 -1.59
CA PRO A 226 -8.19 22.58 -1.87
C PRO A 226 -8.65 23.01 -3.29
N GLU A 227 -7.78 23.53 -4.15
CA GLU A 227 -8.13 24.14 -5.45
C GLU A 227 -8.84 23.17 -6.38
N ALA A 228 -8.52 21.88 -6.33
CA ALA A 228 -9.17 20.85 -7.14
C ALA A 228 -10.64 20.60 -6.77
N LEU A 229 -11.09 21.04 -5.56
CA LEU A 229 -12.46 20.81 -5.13
C LEU A 229 -13.45 21.61 -5.98
N THR A 230 -14.48 20.92 -6.48
CA THR A 230 -15.61 21.48 -7.22
C THR A 230 -16.92 20.95 -6.66
N GLY A 231 -18.06 21.33 -7.23
CA GLY A 231 -19.35 20.76 -6.86
C GLY A 231 -20.18 21.65 -5.92
N PRO A 232 -21.36 21.15 -5.45
CA PRO A 232 -22.32 21.96 -4.73
C PRO A 232 -21.84 22.45 -3.38
N VAL A 233 -21.12 21.63 -2.61
CA VAL A 233 -20.54 22.05 -1.31
C VAL A 233 -19.56 23.20 -1.50
N ALA A 234 -18.66 23.09 -2.50
CA ALA A 234 -17.67 24.15 -2.78
C ALA A 234 -18.32 25.49 -3.18
N ARG A 235 -19.51 25.46 -3.77
CA ARG A 235 -20.28 26.66 -4.16
C ARG A 235 -21.28 27.12 -3.10
N GLY A 236 -21.43 26.40 -1.99
CA GLY A 236 -22.46 26.71 -0.97
C GLY A 236 -23.88 26.46 -1.44
N ASP A 237 -24.09 25.51 -2.36
CA ASP A 237 -25.42 25.18 -2.92
C ASP A 237 -26.16 24.22 -1.97
N VAL A 238 -26.67 24.78 -0.88
CA VAL A 238 -27.38 24.06 0.19
C VAL A 238 -28.58 23.29 -0.32
N ALA A 239 -29.33 23.86 -1.25
CA ALA A 239 -30.58 23.26 -1.78
C ALA A 239 -30.24 21.94 -2.51
N THR A 240 -29.29 21.96 -3.43
CA THR A 240 -28.84 20.74 -4.13
C THR A 240 -28.34 19.67 -3.16
N VAL A 241 -27.58 20.05 -2.13
CA VAL A 241 -27.07 19.10 -1.12
C VAL A 241 -28.21 18.49 -0.31
N ALA A 242 -29.23 19.30 0.05
CA ALA A 242 -30.41 18.81 0.75
C ALA A 242 -31.22 17.79 -0.08
N ASP A 243 -31.41 18.07 -1.38
CA ASP A 243 -32.06 17.15 -2.30
C ASP A 243 -31.29 15.83 -2.45
N HIS A 244 -29.97 15.89 -2.58
CA HIS A 244 -29.13 14.69 -2.60
C HIS A 244 -29.32 13.86 -1.32
N LEU A 245 -29.22 14.48 -0.15
CA LEU A 245 -29.34 13.80 1.12
C LEU A 245 -30.73 13.18 1.30
N ALA A 246 -31.80 13.88 0.91
CA ALA A 246 -33.16 13.36 0.96
C ALA A 246 -33.37 12.15 0.04
N ALA A 247 -32.79 12.18 -1.17
CA ALA A 247 -32.85 11.07 -2.11
C ALA A 247 -32.06 9.86 -1.61
N ILE A 248 -30.84 10.07 -1.10
CA ILE A 248 -29.97 9.00 -0.59
C ILE A 248 -30.58 8.35 0.66
N ARG A 249 -31.17 9.11 1.57
CA ARG A 249 -31.88 8.58 2.77
C ARG A 249 -33.03 7.63 2.42
N LYS A 250 -33.72 7.90 1.32
CA LYS A 250 -34.80 7.00 0.83
C LYS A 250 -34.25 5.69 0.26
N LEU A 251 -33.01 5.70 -0.25
CA LEU A 251 -32.35 4.52 -0.81
C LEU A 251 -31.70 3.69 0.29
N SER A 252 -30.88 4.31 1.14
CA SER A 252 -30.17 3.66 2.27
C SER A 252 -29.80 4.70 3.33
N PRO A 253 -30.24 4.51 4.58
CA PRO A 253 -29.81 5.33 5.71
C PRO A 253 -28.30 5.30 5.93
N GLU A 254 -27.64 4.15 5.74
CA GLU A 254 -26.20 3.98 5.91
C GLU A 254 -25.42 4.77 4.84
N ALA A 255 -25.89 4.75 3.60
CA ALA A 255 -25.32 5.57 2.52
C ALA A 255 -25.46 7.06 2.81
N ALA A 256 -26.59 7.47 3.40
CA ALA A 256 -26.80 8.85 3.81
C ALA A 256 -25.87 9.27 4.96
N ASP A 257 -25.61 8.41 5.94
CA ASP A 257 -24.63 8.68 7.00
C ASP A 257 -23.23 8.88 6.43
N LEU A 258 -22.78 8.00 5.53
CA LEU A 258 -21.49 8.15 4.87
C LEU A 258 -21.42 9.45 4.05
N TYR A 259 -22.45 9.76 3.26
CA TYR A 259 -22.54 11.01 2.49
C TYR A 259 -22.44 12.25 3.40
N THR A 260 -23.14 12.23 4.53
CA THR A 260 -23.13 13.28 5.55
C THR A 260 -21.73 13.50 6.12
N ARG A 261 -21.03 12.43 6.53
CA ARG A 261 -19.66 12.53 7.08
C ARG A 261 -18.67 13.06 6.07
N LEU A 262 -18.76 12.61 4.82
CA LEU A 262 -17.94 13.14 3.72
C LEU A 262 -18.28 14.61 3.44
N GLY A 263 -19.57 14.99 3.48
CA GLY A 263 -20.02 16.35 3.32
C GLY A 263 -19.42 17.30 4.37
N LEU A 264 -19.45 16.91 5.66
CA LEU A 264 -18.83 17.67 6.75
C LEU A 264 -17.32 17.87 6.50
N ALA A 265 -16.58 16.81 6.17
CA ALA A 265 -15.16 16.92 5.86
C ALA A 265 -14.88 17.78 4.60
N THR A 266 -15.82 17.82 3.64
CA THR A 266 -15.69 18.63 2.42
C THR A 266 -15.88 20.13 2.71
N ILE A 267 -16.66 20.51 3.73
CA ILE A 267 -16.80 21.91 4.15
C ILE A 267 -15.46 22.52 4.54
N ASP A 268 -14.63 21.78 5.28
CA ASP A 268 -13.29 22.26 5.68
C ASP A 268 -12.42 22.57 4.46
N ILE A 269 -12.47 21.70 3.44
CA ILE A 269 -11.73 21.89 2.19
C ILE A 269 -12.27 23.11 1.42
N ALA A 270 -13.58 23.25 1.34
CA ALA A 270 -14.23 24.38 0.66
C ALA A 270 -13.93 25.72 1.35
N THR A 271 -13.91 25.73 2.68
CA THR A 271 -13.53 26.89 3.49
C THR A 271 -12.06 27.27 3.26
N ALA A 272 -11.17 26.29 3.27
CA ALA A 272 -9.75 26.52 2.99
C ALA A 272 -9.50 27.05 1.56
N LYS A 273 -10.34 26.66 0.59
CA LYS A 273 -10.33 27.20 -0.77
C LYS A 273 -10.80 28.66 -0.84
N GLY A 274 -11.57 29.13 0.14
CA GLY A 274 -12.12 30.49 0.18
C GLY A 274 -13.33 30.73 -0.73
N THR A 275 -13.95 29.67 -1.27
CA THR A 275 -15.14 29.79 -2.14
C THR A 275 -16.45 29.67 -1.38
N LEU A 276 -16.43 29.17 -0.15
CA LEU A 276 -17.61 28.96 0.69
C LEU A 276 -17.78 30.11 1.68
N SER A 277 -18.94 30.79 1.66
CA SER A 277 -19.25 31.80 2.65
C SER A 277 -19.56 31.18 4.01
N GLN A 278 -19.28 31.89 5.10
CA GLN A 278 -19.58 31.40 6.46
C GLN A 278 -21.07 31.06 6.64
N ALA A 279 -21.99 31.86 6.10
CA ALA A 279 -23.41 31.59 6.19
C ALA A 279 -23.80 30.26 5.51
N ALA A 280 -23.27 30.00 4.31
CA ALA A 280 -23.52 28.74 3.60
C ALA A 280 -22.85 27.55 4.32
N ALA A 281 -21.67 27.73 4.90
CA ALA A 281 -21.01 26.70 5.71
C ALA A 281 -21.87 26.32 6.94
N ASP A 282 -22.41 27.32 7.66
CA ASP A 282 -23.26 27.09 8.84
C ASP A 282 -24.56 26.36 8.47
N GLU A 283 -25.16 26.68 7.31
CA GLU A 283 -26.34 25.99 6.80
C GLU A 283 -26.04 24.54 6.39
N LEU A 284 -24.93 24.29 5.70
CA LEU A 284 -24.50 22.95 5.35
C LEU A 284 -24.18 22.09 6.59
N ILE A 285 -23.54 22.68 7.61
CA ILE A 285 -23.28 21.98 8.88
C ILE A 285 -24.61 21.56 9.52
N LYS A 286 -25.60 22.48 9.62
CA LYS A 286 -26.93 22.15 10.16
C LYS A 286 -27.67 21.06 9.37
N LEU A 287 -27.46 21.02 8.05
CA LEU A 287 -28.04 19.99 7.19
C LEU A 287 -27.43 18.62 7.43
N PHE A 288 -26.13 18.57 7.74
CA PHE A 288 -25.36 17.36 7.96
C PHE A 288 -25.35 16.88 9.42
N THR A 289 -25.84 17.65 10.38
CA THR A 289 -25.97 17.28 11.81
C THR A 289 -27.41 16.95 12.17
#